data_54cb3c8cb6b8abf6dc18e9dcc949cf45
#
_entry.id   54cb3c8cb6b8abf6dc18e9dcc949cf45
#
_cell.length_a   1.000
_cell.length_b   1.000
_cell.length_c   1.000
_cell.angle_alpha   90.00
_cell.angle_beta   90.00
_cell.angle_gamma   90.00
#
_symmetry.space_group_name_H-M   'P 1'
#
loop_
_entity.id
_entity.type
_entity.pdbx_description
1 polymer ?
#
loop_
_entity_poly.entity_id
_entity_poly.type
_entity_poly.pdbx_seq_one_letter_code
_entity_poly.pdbx_strand_id
1 'polypeptide(L)'
;MIIRDYLSCKDRTFLWKCSSLLKNLYLCPFEYEKLLIKNLIKEMKEQIQKKINDSKALRWGVLVLVAFTMLCGYFLTDVMSPLKTMLEKELLWDSLDYGIFTSAYGWFNVFAFMLIIGGIILDKMGVRFTGMGACILMVLGCGLKYYAISTTFPVGDTFFGMKTQVGLAALGYAIFGVGVEIAGITVSKIIVKWFKGKEMALAMGMEMATARLGTMLALAVTVPIATFFGVTDTEGVLHPNIPAPLLLCLIMLCIGTIAFFIYTFYDKKLDASLEEEGIEPEEPFRMKDIWLIITNKGFWLIAMLCVLFYSAVFPFLKYATDLMVQKYHVDPELAGTIPSLLPLGTLFLTPFFGNIYDRIGKGATLMIIGSILLIFVHTMFALPILNIWWFATVVMIVLGIGFSLVPSAMWPSVPKIIPEKQ
;
A
#
# COMPACT_ATOMS: atom_id res chain seq x y z
N MET A 1 -3.16 29.06 -47.81
CA MET A 1 -2.98 30.40 -47.22
C MET A 1 -2.54 30.29 -45.75
N ILE A 2 -3.04 29.33 -44.97
CA ILE A 2 -2.67 29.14 -43.56
C ILE A 2 -1.25 28.56 -43.34
N ILE A 3 -0.71 27.80 -44.28
CA ILE A 3 0.63 27.20 -44.22
C ILE A 3 1.75 28.24 -44.46
N ARG A 4 1.46 29.34 -45.13
CA ARG A 4 2.46 30.36 -45.45
C ARG A 4 2.79 31.29 -44.29
N ASP A 5 1.88 31.46 -43.36
CA ASP A 5 2.06 32.36 -42.19
C ASP A 5 2.73 31.65 -41.00
N TYR A 6 2.72 30.33 -40.97
CA TYR A 6 3.38 29.53 -39.91
C TYR A 6 4.88 29.33 -40.14
N LEU A 7 5.34 29.49 -41.41
CA LEU A 7 6.76 29.37 -41.80
C LEU A 7 7.55 30.69 -41.70
N SER A 8 6.91 31.78 -41.30
CA SER A 8 7.57 33.10 -41.24
C SER A 8 8.20 33.42 -39.87
N CYS A 9 8.00 32.61 -38.85
CA CYS A 9 8.51 32.87 -37.51
C CYS A 9 9.32 31.67 -36.97
N LYS A 10 10.61 31.80 -37.02
CA LYS A 10 11.73 31.11 -36.34
C LYS A 10 12.53 30.10 -37.19
N ASP A 11 13.81 30.48 -37.32
CA ASP A 11 14.98 29.73 -37.76
C ASP A 11 15.20 29.55 -39.28
N ARG A 12 15.67 30.63 -39.91
CA ARG A 12 16.35 30.59 -41.21
C ARG A 12 17.62 29.73 -41.22
N THR A 13 18.20 29.42 -40.10
CA THR A 13 19.41 28.59 -39.95
C THR A 13 19.15 27.09 -40.15
N PHE A 14 17.94 26.60 -39.81
CA PHE A 14 17.58 25.21 -40.03
C PHE A 14 17.33 24.85 -41.48
N LEU A 15 16.67 25.74 -42.24
CA LEU A 15 16.41 25.55 -43.67
C LEU A 15 17.69 25.57 -44.50
N TRP A 16 18.71 26.32 -44.11
CA TRP A 16 19.99 26.39 -44.84
C TRP A 16 20.84 25.12 -44.64
N LYS A 17 20.82 24.50 -43.46
CA LYS A 17 21.46 23.20 -43.21
C LYS A 17 20.79 22.05 -43.96
N CYS A 18 19.47 22.04 -44.07
CA CYS A 18 18.76 21.04 -44.88
C CYS A 18 19.04 21.17 -46.37
N SER A 19 19.17 22.41 -46.91
CA SER A 19 19.46 22.63 -48.32
C SER A 19 20.85 22.14 -48.74
N SER A 20 21.84 22.17 -47.86
CA SER A 20 23.19 21.68 -48.17
C SER A 20 23.30 20.13 -48.12
N LEU A 21 22.47 19.49 -47.33
CA LEU A 21 22.38 17.99 -47.29
C LEU A 21 21.61 17.44 -48.48
N LEU A 22 20.66 18.17 -49.02
CA LEU A 22 19.82 17.77 -50.14
C LEU A 22 20.53 17.70 -51.49
N LYS A 23 21.69 18.37 -51.67
CA LYS A 23 22.46 18.35 -52.92
C LYS A 23 23.17 17.01 -53.18
N ASN A 24 23.24 16.10 -52.18
CA ASN A 24 23.97 14.84 -52.29
C ASN A 24 23.13 13.57 -52.27
N LEU A 25 21.79 13.66 -52.22
CA LEU A 25 20.91 12.49 -52.22
C LEU A 25 19.98 12.51 -53.45
N TYR A 26 20.27 11.66 -54.43
CA TYR A 26 19.40 11.35 -55.56
C TYR A 26 18.16 10.57 -55.10
N LEU A 27 17.25 11.21 -54.35
CA LEU A 27 15.96 10.63 -54.02
C LEU A 27 14.87 11.31 -54.85
N CYS A 28 13.98 10.50 -55.41
CA CYS A 28 12.86 10.94 -56.21
C CYS A 28 12.05 12.01 -55.46
N PRO A 29 11.77 13.20 -56.06
CA PRO A 29 11.08 14.28 -55.34
C PRO A 29 9.77 13.88 -54.69
N PHE A 30 9.09 12.91 -55.26
CA PHE A 30 7.78 12.43 -54.80
C PHE A 30 7.83 11.57 -53.52
N GLU A 31 8.90 10.78 -53.31
CA GLU A 31 9.08 10.02 -52.10
C GLU A 31 9.57 10.87 -50.92
N TYR A 32 10.37 11.88 -51.22
CA TYR A 32 10.85 12.82 -50.23
C TYR A 32 9.71 13.69 -49.66
N GLU A 33 8.82 14.14 -50.53
CA GLU A 33 7.63 14.91 -50.14
C GLU A 33 6.69 14.05 -49.27
N LYS A 34 6.49 12.79 -49.59
CA LYS A 34 5.74 11.84 -48.78
C LYS A 34 6.39 11.61 -47.41
N LEU A 35 7.71 11.48 -47.34
CA LEU A 35 8.45 11.27 -46.10
C LEU A 35 8.40 12.52 -45.22
N LEU A 36 8.53 13.72 -45.84
CA LEU A 36 8.43 15.01 -45.14
C LEU A 36 7.02 15.21 -44.59
N ILE A 37 5.99 14.96 -45.38
CA ILE A 37 4.58 15.02 -44.94
C ILE A 37 4.31 14.01 -43.83
N LYS A 38 4.83 12.78 -43.91
CA LYS A 38 4.68 11.75 -42.90
C LYS A 38 5.36 12.16 -41.57
N ASN A 39 6.54 12.77 -41.66
CA ASN A 39 7.25 13.25 -40.46
C ASN A 39 6.57 14.52 -39.88
N LEU A 40 6.09 15.44 -40.69
CA LEU A 40 5.31 16.60 -40.26
C LEU A 40 3.99 16.20 -39.63
N ILE A 41 3.30 15.19 -40.18
CA ILE A 41 2.08 14.63 -39.61
C ILE A 41 2.39 13.91 -38.27
N LYS A 42 3.53 13.24 -38.16
CA LYS A 42 4.01 12.63 -36.95
C LYS A 42 4.32 13.67 -35.87
N GLU A 43 5.09 14.72 -36.22
CA GLU A 43 5.38 15.83 -35.28
C GLU A 43 4.13 16.63 -34.90
N MET A 44 3.20 16.86 -35.83
CA MET A 44 1.90 17.49 -35.52
C MET A 44 1.04 16.62 -34.64
N LYS A 45 1.02 15.30 -34.84
CA LYS A 45 0.35 14.36 -33.95
C LYS A 45 0.98 14.33 -32.54
N GLU A 46 2.29 14.34 -32.44
CA GLU A 46 3.03 14.46 -31.18
C GLU A 46 2.77 15.80 -30.47
N GLN A 47 2.54 16.89 -31.18
CA GLN A 47 2.19 18.21 -30.60
C GLN A 47 0.70 18.33 -30.22
N ILE A 48 -0.20 17.60 -30.89
CA ILE A 48 -1.65 17.70 -30.67
C ILE A 48 -2.15 16.69 -29.61
N GLN A 49 -1.48 15.58 -29.46
CA GLN A 49 -1.85 14.54 -28.50
C GLN A 49 -1.15 14.74 -27.13
N LYS A 50 -1.63 15.70 -26.33
CA LYS A 50 -1.34 15.72 -24.90
C LYS A 50 -1.89 14.44 -24.28
N LYS A 51 -1.00 13.54 -23.86
CA LYS A 51 -1.39 12.34 -23.08
C LYS A 51 -2.26 12.76 -21.90
N ILE A 52 -3.26 11.98 -21.61
CA ILE A 52 -4.12 12.23 -20.43
C ILE A 52 -3.28 12.32 -19.17
N ASN A 53 -2.22 11.49 -19.05
CA ASN A 53 -1.29 11.55 -17.94
C ASN A 53 -0.29 12.72 -17.99
N ASP A 54 -0.28 13.57 -19.02
CA ASP A 54 0.46 14.84 -19.03
C ASP A 54 -0.23 15.91 -18.18
N SER A 55 -1.53 15.81 -17.99
CA SER A 55 -2.25 16.66 -17.05
C SER A 55 -1.85 16.32 -15.61
N LYS A 56 -1.17 17.27 -14.94
CA LYS A 56 -0.80 17.13 -13.53
C LYS A 56 -2.03 16.87 -12.63
N ALA A 57 -3.12 17.61 -12.88
CA ALA A 57 -4.35 17.47 -12.11
C ALA A 57 -4.96 16.07 -12.24
N LEU A 58 -4.97 15.48 -13.44
CA LEU A 58 -5.48 14.12 -13.64
C LEU A 58 -4.61 13.05 -12.98
N ARG A 59 -3.27 13.13 -13.10
CA ARG A 59 -2.35 12.21 -12.44
C ARG A 59 -2.57 12.19 -10.93
N TRP A 60 -2.58 13.37 -10.33
CA TRP A 60 -2.77 13.49 -8.88
C TRP A 60 -4.19 13.11 -8.47
N GLY A 61 -5.20 13.40 -9.28
CA GLY A 61 -6.58 12.93 -9.05
C GLY A 61 -6.67 11.40 -9.04
N VAL A 62 -6.03 10.73 -10.00
CA VAL A 62 -5.93 9.26 -10.01
C VAL A 62 -5.21 8.74 -8.76
N LEU A 63 -4.09 9.38 -8.36
CA LEU A 63 -3.39 8.99 -7.16
C LEU A 63 -4.29 9.08 -5.92
N VAL A 64 -5.07 10.15 -5.78
CA VAL A 64 -6.01 10.31 -4.66
C VAL A 64 -7.04 9.19 -4.62
N LEU A 65 -7.59 8.79 -5.77
CA LEU A 65 -8.58 7.69 -5.84
C LEU A 65 -7.98 6.35 -5.37
N VAL A 66 -6.79 5.99 -5.87
CA VAL A 66 -6.17 4.71 -5.51
C VAL A 66 -5.55 4.72 -4.12
N ALA A 67 -4.97 5.83 -3.68
CA ALA A 67 -4.43 5.99 -2.33
C ALA A 67 -5.54 5.96 -1.26
N PHE A 68 -6.72 6.53 -1.56
CA PHE A 68 -7.88 6.42 -0.67
C PHE A 68 -8.34 4.97 -0.49
N THR A 69 -8.32 4.17 -1.56
CA THR A 69 -8.62 2.73 -1.47
C THR A 69 -7.62 2.02 -0.54
N MET A 70 -6.33 2.37 -0.61
CA MET A 70 -5.30 1.82 0.29
C MET A 70 -5.49 2.29 1.74
N LEU A 71 -5.85 3.56 1.96
CA LEU A 71 -6.19 4.06 3.30
C LEU A 71 -7.30 3.22 3.94
N CYS A 72 -8.39 2.95 3.20
CA CYS A 72 -9.49 2.11 3.69
C CYS A 72 -9.02 0.67 4.01
N GLY A 73 -8.17 0.10 3.15
CA GLY A 73 -7.57 -1.21 3.38
C GLY A 73 -6.73 -1.26 4.65
N TYR A 74 -5.79 -0.33 4.82
CA TYR A 74 -4.92 -0.28 6.00
C TYR A 74 -5.68 0.07 7.29
N PHE A 75 -6.73 0.87 7.21
CA PHE A 75 -7.61 1.10 8.36
C PHE A 75 -8.25 -0.22 8.82
N LEU A 76 -8.82 -1.02 7.90
CA LEU A 76 -9.40 -2.33 8.27
C LEU A 76 -8.34 -3.34 8.74
N THR A 77 -7.12 -3.27 8.24
CA THR A 77 -6.03 -4.17 8.68
C THR A 77 -5.79 -4.08 10.18
N ASP A 78 -5.91 -2.88 10.75
CA ASP A 78 -5.53 -2.63 12.14
C ASP A 78 -6.72 -2.30 13.08
N VAL A 79 -7.94 -2.17 12.56
CA VAL A 79 -9.15 -1.81 13.33
C VAL A 79 -9.42 -2.72 14.54
N MET A 80 -9.10 -4.02 14.45
CA MET A 80 -9.33 -4.96 15.57
C MET A 80 -8.22 -4.92 16.62
N SER A 81 -7.08 -4.29 16.31
CA SER A 81 -5.93 -4.26 17.23
C SER A 81 -6.23 -3.56 18.56
N PRO A 82 -6.89 -2.40 18.62
CA PRO A 82 -7.24 -1.76 19.86
C PRO A 82 -8.47 -2.37 20.56
N LEU A 83 -9.21 -3.27 19.90
CA LEU A 83 -10.43 -3.87 20.46
C LEU A 83 -10.19 -5.15 21.25
N LYS A 84 -8.95 -5.66 21.36
CA LYS A 84 -8.66 -6.96 21.99
C LYS A 84 -9.30 -7.10 23.39
N THR A 85 -9.10 -6.11 24.25
CA THR A 85 -9.65 -6.10 25.63
C THR A 85 -11.18 -6.12 25.64
N MET A 86 -11.82 -5.44 24.66
CA MET A 86 -13.28 -5.43 24.50
C MET A 86 -13.79 -6.76 23.98
N LEU A 87 -13.08 -7.40 23.03
CA LEU A 87 -13.40 -8.73 22.53
C LEU A 87 -13.35 -9.78 23.65
N GLU A 88 -12.36 -9.69 24.55
CA GLU A 88 -12.26 -10.57 25.71
C GLU A 88 -13.43 -10.39 26.67
N LYS A 89 -13.85 -9.17 26.94
CA LYS A 89 -14.94 -8.87 27.88
C LYS A 89 -16.33 -9.13 27.32
N GLU A 90 -16.61 -8.64 26.11
CA GLU A 90 -17.97 -8.65 25.55
C GLU A 90 -18.27 -9.91 24.74
N LEU A 91 -17.28 -10.47 24.05
CA LEU A 91 -17.44 -11.65 23.19
C LEU A 91 -16.78 -12.91 23.76
N LEU A 92 -16.19 -12.81 24.95
CA LEU A 92 -15.54 -13.92 25.65
C LEU A 92 -14.44 -14.61 24.79
N TRP A 93 -13.76 -13.83 23.94
CA TRP A 93 -12.61 -14.33 23.23
C TRP A 93 -11.44 -14.46 24.20
N ASP A 94 -10.70 -15.56 24.11
CA ASP A 94 -9.43 -15.68 24.81
C ASP A 94 -8.25 -15.21 23.93
N SER A 95 -7.05 -15.20 24.51
CA SER A 95 -5.86 -14.79 23.78
C SER A 95 -5.50 -15.73 22.64
N LEU A 96 -5.93 -17.01 22.69
CA LEU A 96 -5.77 -17.96 21.59
C LEU A 96 -6.73 -17.63 20.45
N ASP A 97 -7.99 -17.36 20.73
CA ASP A 97 -8.99 -16.93 19.75
C ASP A 97 -8.51 -15.69 18.99
N TYR A 98 -8.01 -14.70 19.72
CA TYR A 98 -7.46 -13.49 19.13
C TYR A 98 -6.19 -13.76 18.29
N GLY A 99 -5.33 -14.67 18.77
CA GLY A 99 -4.14 -15.12 18.04
C GLY A 99 -4.49 -15.82 16.71
N ILE A 100 -5.46 -16.74 16.73
CA ILE A 100 -5.98 -17.41 15.52
C ILE A 100 -6.53 -16.37 14.55
N PHE A 101 -7.38 -15.47 15.03
CA PHE A 101 -7.97 -14.40 14.22
C PHE A 101 -6.90 -13.54 13.56
N THR A 102 -5.92 -13.04 14.30
CA THR A 102 -4.88 -12.14 13.77
C THR A 102 -3.93 -12.84 12.80
N SER A 103 -3.62 -14.13 13.02
CA SER A 103 -2.78 -14.93 12.12
C SER A 103 -3.43 -15.17 10.77
N ALA A 104 -4.76 -15.17 10.71
CA ALA A 104 -5.53 -15.49 9.52
C ALA A 104 -5.27 -14.51 8.35
N TYR A 105 -4.88 -13.29 8.63
CA TYR A 105 -4.49 -12.32 7.59
C TYR A 105 -3.50 -12.88 6.56
N GLY A 106 -2.54 -13.67 7.03
CA GLY A 106 -1.50 -14.25 6.20
C GLY A 106 -1.81 -15.63 5.61
N TRP A 107 -2.88 -16.33 6.03
CA TRP A 107 -3.06 -17.73 5.69
C TRP A 107 -3.03 -17.99 4.17
N PHE A 108 -3.85 -17.31 3.40
CA PHE A 108 -3.89 -17.53 1.96
C PHE A 108 -2.67 -16.94 1.24
N ASN A 109 -2.14 -15.82 1.71
CA ASN A 109 -0.98 -15.19 1.10
C ASN A 109 0.29 -16.03 1.28
N VAL A 110 0.46 -16.67 2.45
CA VAL A 110 1.64 -17.50 2.77
C VAL A 110 1.46 -18.93 2.27
N PHE A 111 0.37 -19.63 2.67
CA PHE A 111 0.22 -21.06 2.39
C PHE A 111 -0.33 -21.36 0.99
N ALA A 112 -1.16 -20.48 0.44
CA ALA A 112 -1.68 -20.63 -0.92
C ALA A 112 -0.96 -19.74 -1.94
N PHE A 113 0.11 -19.01 -1.55
CA PHE A 113 0.89 -18.14 -2.42
C PHE A 113 0.05 -17.12 -3.20
N MET A 114 -1.06 -16.66 -2.61
CA MET A 114 -2.04 -15.81 -3.31
C MET A 114 -1.46 -14.48 -3.77
N LEU A 115 -0.43 -13.95 -3.11
CA LEU A 115 0.26 -12.74 -3.58
C LEU A 115 1.02 -12.99 -4.89
N ILE A 116 1.67 -14.14 -5.05
CA ILE A 116 2.35 -14.54 -6.30
C ILE A 116 1.32 -14.75 -7.41
N ILE A 117 0.24 -15.49 -7.11
CA ILE A 117 -0.87 -15.71 -8.06
C ILE A 117 -1.49 -14.37 -8.47
N GLY A 118 -1.72 -13.47 -7.52
CA GLY A 118 -2.22 -12.12 -7.76
C GLY A 118 -1.32 -11.30 -8.67
N GLY A 119 0.02 -11.41 -8.50
CA GLY A 119 1.00 -10.80 -9.39
C GLY A 119 0.91 -11.33 -10.83
N ILE A 120 0.78 -12.65 -11.01
CA ILE A 120 0.59 -13.27 -12.33
C ILE A 120 -0.73 -12.83 -12.98
N ILE A 121 -1.81 -12.74 -12.19
CA ILE A 121 -3.11 -12.23 -12.67
C ILE A 121 -2.98 -10.76 -13.09
N LEU A 122 -2.27 -9.94 -12.28
CA LEU A 122 -2.01 -8.53 -12.55
C LEU A 122 -1.27 -8.34 -13.89
N ASP A 123 -0.29 -9.18 -14.18
CA ASP A 123 0.47 -9.09 -15.43
C ASP A 123 -0.34 -9.55 -16.65
N LYS A 124 -1.18 -10.57 -16.49
CA LYS A 124 -1.99 -11.12 -17.60
C LYS A 124 -3.28 -10.36 -17.86
N MET A 125 -3.98 -9.93 -16.81
CA MET A 125 -5.31 -9.33 -16.90
C MET A 125 -5.32 -7.81 -16.68
N GLY A 126 -4.18 -7.25 -16.27
CA GLY A 126 -3.97 -5.82 -16.09
C GLY A 126 -4.56 -5.26 -14.79
N VAL A 127 -4.24 -3.97 -14.56
CA VAL A 127 -4.54 -3.27 -13.29
C VAL A 127 -6.02 -3.10 -12.99
N ARG A 128 -6.86 -2.95 -14.04
CA ARG A 128 -8.31 -2.75 -13.87
C ARG A 128 -9.01 -3.96 -13.30
N PHE A 129 -8.81 -5.11 -13.94
CA PHE A 129 -9.43 -6.37 -13.51
C PHE A 129 -8.93 -6.79 -12.14
N THR A 130 -7.61 -6.82 -11.96
CA THR A 130 -6.98 -7.27 -10.72
C THR A 130 -7.33 -6.37 -9.55
N GLY A 131 -7.29 -5.05 -9.74
CA GLY A 131 -7.62 -4.09 -8.69
C GLY A 131 -9.10 -4.12 -8.29
N MET A 132 -10.03 -4.25 -9.27
CA MET A 132 -11.46 -4.43 -8.94
C MET A 132 -11.71 -5.73 -8.18
N GLY A 133 -11.08 -6.84 -8.61
CA GLY A 133 -11.15 -8.11 -7.89
C GLY A 133 -10.62 -7.99 -6.45
N ALA A 134 -9.51 -7.30 -6.26
CA ALA A 134 -8.94 -7.02 -4.95
C ALA A 134 -9.89 -6.19 -4.06
N CYS A 135 -10.50 -5.13 -4.60
CA CYS A 135 -11.49 -4.32 -3.88
C CYS A 135 -12.72 -5.15 -3.45
N ILE A 136 -13.22 -6.00 -4.34
CA ILE A 136 -14.34 -6.90 -4.03
C ILE A 136 -13.97 -7.88 -2.91
N LEU A 137 -12.77 -8.48 -2.96
CA LEU A 137 -12.29 -9.36 -1.89
C LEU A 137 -12.18 -8.62 -0.56
N MET A 138 -11.70 -7.37 -0.56
CA MET A 138 -11.65 -6.56 0.67
C MET A 138 -13.04 -6.33 1.25
N VAL A 139 -14.03 -5.97 0.42
CA VAL A 139 -15.42 -5.74 0.87
C VAL A 139 -16.04 -7.04 1.39
N LEU A 140 -15.89 -8.16 0.68
CA LEU A 140 -16.43 -9.46 1.09
C LEU A 140 -15.80 -9.93 2.40
N GLY A 141 -14.47 -9.82 2.54
CA GLY A 141 -13.76 -10.20 3.74
C GLY A 141 -14.15 -9.32 4.95
N CYS A 142 -14.31 -8.01 4.75
CA CYS A 142 -14.82 -7.10 5.77
C CYS A 142 -16.27 -7.42 6.15
N GLY A 143 -17.13 -7.67 5.16
CA GLY A 143 -18.54 -8.02 5.38
C GLY A 143 -18.70 -9.31 6.19
N LEU A 144 -17.91 -10.34 5.88
CA LEU A 144 -17.91 -11.60 6.63
C LEU A 144 -17.40 -11.38 8.06
N LYS A 145 -16.34 -10.58 8.24
CA LYS A 145 -15.84 -10.22 9.58
C LYS A 145 -16.88 -9.42 10.38
N TYR A 146 -17.53 -8.44 9.76
CA TYR A 146 -18.61 -7.69 10.39
C TYR A 146 -19.76 -8.60 10.78
N TYR A 147 -20.21 -9.50 9.91
CA TYR A 147 -21.26 -10.48 10.21
C TYR A 147 -20.90 -11.36 11.39
N ALA A 148 -19.67 -11.89 11.43
CA ALA A 148 -19.21 -12.75 12.52
C ALA A 148 -19.22 -12.02 13.88
N ILE A 149 -18.81 -10.74 13.92
CA ILE A 149 -18.72 -9.97 15.18
C ILE A 149 -20.09 -9.41 15.60
N SER A 150 -21.00 -9.13 14.66
CA SER A 150 -22.33 -8.59 14.95
C SER A 150 -23.37 -9.65 15.28
N THR A 151 -23.09 -10.92 14.98
CA THR A 151 -24.04 -12.04 15.19
C THR A 151 -23.70 -12.77 16.47
N THR A 152 -24.76 -13.07 17.27
CA THR A 152 -24.63 -13.91 18.47
C THR A 152 -24.66 -15.39 18.05
N PHE A 153 -23.64 -16.13 18.42
CA PHE A 153 -23.56 -17.58 18.22
C PHE A 153 -23.89 -18.33 19.52
N PRO A 154 -24.47 -19.53 19.44
CA PRO A 154 -24.71 -20.34 20.64
C PRO A 154 -23.41 -20.61 21.43
N VAL A 155 -23.48 -20.59 22.76
CA VAL A 155 -22.33 -20.89 23.59
C VAL A 155 -21.89 -22.33 23.35
N GLY A 156 -20.63 -22.55 23.05
CA GLY A 156 -20.05 -23.86 22.74
C GLY A 156 -20.17 -24.27 21.26
N ASP A 157 -20.73 -23.42 20.37
CA ASP A 157 -20.70 -23.68 18.94
C ASP A 157 -19.27 -23.58 18.40
N THR A 158 -18.77 -24.71 17.89
CA THR A 158 -17.40 -24.83 17.40
C THR A 158 -17.36 -25.45 16.02
N PHE A 159 -16.49 -24.91 15.17
CA PHE A 159 -16.21 -25.42 13.84
C PHE A 159 -14.70 -25.60 13.67
N PHE A 160 -14.28 -26.81 13.30
CA PHE A 160 -12.85 -27.21 13.28
C PHE A 160 -12.08 -26.94 14.59
N GLY A 161 -12.73 -27.14 15.75
CA GLY A 161 -12.10 -26.93 17.06
C GLY A 161 -11.93 -25.47 17.49
N MET A 162 -12.46 -24.53 16.72
CA MET A 162 -12.49 -23.09 17.01
C MET A 162 -13.92 -22.65 17.27
N LYS A 163 -14.13 -21.61 18.07
CA LYS A 163 -15.45 -20.96 18.17
C LYS A 163 -15.90 -20.54 16.76
N THR A 164 -17.13 -20.86 16.38
CA THR A 164 -17.67 -20.55 15.04
C THR A 164 -17.53 -19.06 14.71
N GLN A 165 -17.77 -18.19 15.69
CA GLN A 165 -17.58 -16.74 15.55
C GLN A 165 -16.13 -16.39 15.19
N VAL A 166 -15.15 -16.96 15.89
CA VAL A 166 -13.71 -16.73 15.64
C VAL A 166 -13.32 -17.23 14.27
N GLY A 167 -13.77 -18.45 13.90
CA GLY A 167 -13.50 -19.05 12.59
C GLY A 167 -14.02 -18.23 11.42
N LEU A 168 -15.27 -17.72 11.53
CA LEU A 168 -15.85 -16.85 10.50
C LEU A 168 -15.14 -15.49 10.41
N ALA A 169 -14.81 -14.88 11.56
CA ALA A 169 -14.06 -13.64 11.60
C ALA A 169 -12.65 -13.81 11.00
N ALA A 170 -11.97 -14.93 11.33
CA ALA A 170 -10.67 -15.31 10.79
C ALA A 170 -10.73 -15.52 9.26
N LEU A 171 -11.73 -16.26 8.77
CA LEU A 171 -11.94 -16.46 7.34
C LEU A 171 -12.16 -15.12 6.61
N GLY A 172 -13.00 -14.24 7.16
CA GLY A 172 -13.22 -12.90 6.64
C GLY A 172 -11.92 -12.10 6.58
N TYR A 173 -11.07 -12.20 7.62
CA TYR A 173 -9.78 -11.52 7.66
C TYR A 173 -8.75 -12.12 6.68
N ALA A 174 -8.78 -13.43 6.46
CA ALA A 174 -7.94 -14.09 5.46
C ALA A 174 -8.29 -13.67 4.02
N ILE A 175 -9.61 -13.62 3.69
CA ILE A 175 -10.08 -13.14 2.38
C ILE A 175 -9.70 -11.67 2.18
N PHE A 176 -9.90 -10.85 3.19
CA PHE A 176 -9.51 -9.45 3.18
C PHE A 176 -7.99 -9.30 2.96
N GLY A 177 -7.17 -10.11 3.64
CA GLY A 177 -5.71 -10.09 3.50
C GLY A 177 -5.24 -10.35 2.07
N VAL A 178 -5.88 -11.28 1.35
CA VAL A 178 -5.62 -11.48 -0.09
C VAL A 178 -5.95 -10.21 -0.88
N GLY A 179 -7.12 -9.63 -0.61
CA GLY A 179 -7.57 -8.42 -1.32
C GLY A 179 -6.62 -7.24 -1.14
N VAL A 180 -6.23 -6.92 0.10
CA VAL A 180 -5.41 -5.74 0.39
C VAL A 180 -3.97 -5.89 -0.15
N GLU A 181 -3.37 -7.08 -0.09
CA GLU A 181 -2.04 -7.33 -0.63
C GLU A 181 -2.02 -7.24 -2.16
N ILE A 182 -3.03 -7.82 -2.84
CA ILE A 182 -3.16 -7.70 -4.29
C ILE A 182 -3.46 -6.25 -4.69
N ALA A 183 -4.26 -5.51 -3.91
CA ALA A 183 -4.49 -4.08 -4.14
C ALA A 183 -3.18 -3.29 -4.06
N GLY A 184 -2.31 -3.58 -3.08
CA GLY A 184 -1.02 -2.91 -2.90
C GLY A 184 -0.09 -3.04 -4.12
N ILE A 185 0.11 -4.25 -4.63
CA ILE A 185 0.91 -4.47 -5.85
C ILE A 185 0.27 -3.83 -7.09
N THR A 186 -1.07 -3.85 -7.17
CA THR A 186 -1.81 -3.22 -8.26
C THR A 186 -1.66 -1.71 -8.24
N VAL A 187 -1.81 -1.07 -7.08
CA VAL A 187 -1.66 0.38 -6.92
C VAL A 187 -0.23 0.82 -7.24
N SER A 188 0.78 0.06 -6.82
CA SER A 188 2.17 0.32 -7.20
C SER A 188 2.36 0.31 -8.72
N LYS A 189 1.78 -0.67 -9.43
CA LYS A 189 1.83 -0.74 -10.91
C LYS A 189 1.06 0.42 -11.56
N ILE A 190 -0.07 0.85 -10.98
CA ILE A 190 -0.81 2.03 -11.42
C ILE A 190 0.04 3.29 -11.33
N ILE A 191 0.73 3.50 -10.19
CA ILE A 191 1.59 4.66 -10.00
C ILE A 191 2.72 4.67 -11.02
N VAL A 192 3.38 3.54 -11.25
CA VAL A 192 4.41 3.43 -12.30
C VAL A 192 3.83 3.82 -13.65
N LYS A 193 2.68 3.27 -14.05
CA LYS A 193 2.03 3.54 -15.34
C LYS A 193 1.69 5.02 -15.54
N TRP A 194 1.15 5.67 -14.50
CA TRP A 194 0.68 7.06 -14.59
C TRP A 194 1.78 8.11 -14.39
N PHE A 195 2.83 7.77 -13.64
CA PHE A 195 3.89 8.71 -13.23
C PHE A 195 5.27 8.39 -13.83
N LYS A 196 5.40 7.40 -14.73
CA LYS A 196 6.68 7.09 -15.40
C LYS A 196 7.26 8.32 -16.09
N GLY A 197 8.50 8.68 -15.73
CA GLY A 197 9.18 9.88 -16.25
C GLY A 197 8.69 11.20 -15.65
N LYS A 198 7.87 11.17 -14.61
CA LYS A 198 7.33 12.34 -13.90
C LYS A 198 7.58 12.18 -12.39
N GLU A 199 6.80 12.79 -11.52
CA GLU A 199 7.02 12.78 -10.07
C GLU A 199 6.73 11.40 -9.39
N MET A 200 7.24 10.28 -9.95
CA MET A 200 6.90 8.91 -9.54
C MET A 200 7.29 8.61 -8.07
N ALA A 201 8.48 9.01 -7.65
CA ALA A 201 8.93 8.79 -6.27
C ALA A 201 8.05 9.53 -5.26
N LEU A 202 7.64 10.76 -5.60
CA LEU A 202 6.72 11.54 -4.76
C LEU A 202 5.34 10.88 -4.69
N ALA A 203 4.82 10.37 -5.82
CA ALA A 203 3.52 9.70 -5.88
C ALA A 203 3.52 8.40 -5.03
N MET A 204 4.57 7.57 -5.12
CA MET A 204 4.74 6.39 -4.27
C MET A 204 4.86 6.76 -2.79
N GLY A 205 5.61 7.81 -2.48
CA GLY A 205 5.73 8.30 -1.11
C GLY A 205 4.39 8.78 -0.53
N MET A 206 3.59 9.47 -1.31
CA MET A 206 2.26 9.95 -0.90
C MET A 206 1.26 8.81 -0.71
N GLU A 207 1.31 7.78 -1.56
CA GLU A 207 0.48 6.58 -1.41
C GLU A 207 0.82 5.85 -0.10
N MET A 208 2.11 5.58 0.14
CA MET A 208 2.57 4.96 1.39
C MET A 208 2.21 5.79 2.62
N ALA A 209 2.32 7.12 2.53
CA ALA A 209 1.92 8.03 3.59
C ALA A 209 0.42 7.90 3.92
N THR A 210 -0.42 7.83 2.88
CA THR A 210 -1.87 7.67 3.01
C THR A 210 -2.23 6.31 3.64
N ALA A 211 -1.52 5.24 3.27
CA ALA A 211 -1.67 3.93 3.90
C ALA A 211 -1.33 3.97 5.39
N ARG A 212 -0.21 4.59 5.78
CA ARG A 212 0.18 4.76 7.20
C ARG A 212 -0.81 5.61 7.98
N LEU A 213 -1.42 6.61 7.35
CA LEU A 213 -2.51 7.37 7.93
C LEU A 213 -3.71 6.47 8.26
N GLY A 214 -4.04 5.50 7.40
CA GLY A 214 -5.07 4.50 7.66
C GLY A 214 -4.80 3.69 8.94
N THR A 215 -3.60 3.14 9.08
CA THR A 215 -3.18 2.42 10.30
C THR A 215 -3.21 3.31 11.54
N MET A 216 -2.70 4.54 11.45
CA MET A 216 -2.71 5.50 12.56
C MET A 216 -4.14 5.77 13.03
N LEU A 217 -5.05 6.07 12.12
CA LEU A 217 -6.46 6.31 12.43
C LEU A 217 -7.11 5.07 13.05
N ALA A 218 -6.85 3.88 12.51
CA ALA A 218 -7.38 2.64 13.08
C ALA A 218 -7.00 2.46 14.55
N LEU A 219 -5.73 2.70 14.89
CA LEU A 219 -5.26 2.56 16.27
C LEU A 219 -5.83 3.64 17.21
N ALA A 220 -5.96 4.89 16.71
CA ALA A 220 -6.34 6.03 17.55
C ALA A 220 -7.87 6.15 17.76
N VAL A 221 -8.69 5.86 16.73
CA VAL A 221 -10.12 6.22 16.77
C VAL A 221 -11.06 5.02 16.97
N THR A 222 -10.59 3.80 16.86
CA THR A 222 -11.47 2.61 16.89
C THR A 222 -12.17 2.43 18.22
N VAL A 223 -11.45 2.54 19.35
CA VAL A 223 -12.05 2.44 20.68
C VAL A 223 -13.02 3.59 20.94
N PRO A 224 -12.67 4.86 20.74
CA PRO A 224 -13.63 5.97 20.79
C PRO A 224 -14.90 5.76 19.96
N ILE A 225 -14.80 5.17 18.77
CA ILE A 225 -15.99 4.85 17.95
C ILE A 225 -16.83 3.75 18.61
N ALA A 226 -16.21 2.69 19.12
CA ALA A 226 -16.93 1.60 19.75
C ALA A 226 -17.66 2.08 21.03
N THR A 227 -17.02 2.93 21.84
CA THR A 227 -17.63 3.51 23.06
C THR A 227 -18.71 4.54 22.73
N PHE A 228 -18.50 5.38 21.73
CA PHE A 228 -19.49 6.39 21.31
C PHE A 228 -20.84 5.77 20.87
N PHE A 229 -20.79 4.64 20.18
CA PHE A 229 -21.96 3.87 19.77
C PHE A 229 -22.35 2.77 20.76
N GLY A 230 -21.74 2.74 21.94
CA GLY A 230 -22.06 1.81 23.02
C GLY A 230 -23.43 2.09 23.64
N VAL A 231 -23.94 1.12 24.37
CA VAL A 231 -25.20 1.18 25.09
C VAL A 231 -24.93 1.03 26.58
N THR A 232 -25.49 1.93 27.40
CA THR A 232 -25.40 1.82 28.86
C THR A 232 -26.56 0.94 29.35
N ASP A 233 -26.29 -0.06 30.15
CA ASP A 233 -27.29 -0.92 30.76
C ASP A 233 -28.03 -0.26 31.92
N THR A 234 -28.94 -0.98 32.56
CA THR A 234 -29.75 -0.50 33.68
C THR A 234 -28.90 -0.30 34.97
N GLU A 235 -27.70 -0.89 35.02
CA GLU A 235 -26.77 -0.80 36.15
C GLU A 235 -25.75 0.36 35.95
N GLY A 236 -25.84 1.08 34.81
CA GLY A 236 -24.93 2.17 34.49
C GLY A 236 -23.60 1.73 33.86
N VAL A 237 -23.48 0.44 33.46
CA VAL A 237 -22.29 -0.10 32.78
C VAL A 237 -22.39 0.15 31.28
N LEU A 238 -21.33 0.73 30.73
CA LEU A 238 -21.23 0.95 29.28
C LEU A 238 -20.76 -0.31 28.56
N HIS A 239 -21.59 -0.84 27.66
CA HIS A 239 -21.25 -1.92 26.72
C HIS A 239 -20.86 -1.31 25.37
N PRO A 240 -19.57 -1.36 24.95
CA PRO A 240 -19.12 -0.79 23.72
C PRO A 240 -19.69 -1.57 22.50
N ASN A 241 -20.03 -0.84 21.45
CA ASN A 241 -20.50 -1.44 20.20
C ASN A 241 -19.30 -1.85 19.32
N ILE A 242 -18.77 -3.05 19.53
CA ILE A 242 -17.62 -3.58 18.76
C ILE A 242 -17.89 -3.69 17.26
N PRO A 243 -19.09 -4.03 16.77
CA PRO A 243 -19.44 -3.99 15.35
C PRO A 243 -19.36 -2.60 14.70
N ALA A 244 -19.53 -1.49 15.43
CA ALA A 244 -19.63 -0.16 14.86
C ALA A 244 -18.36 0.29 14.08
N PRO A 245 -17.13 0.14 14.59
CA PRO A 245 -15.92 0.43 13.81
C PRO A 245 -15.79 -0.44 12.54
N LEU A 246 -16.24 -1.70 12.59
CA LEU A 246 -16.22 -2.60 11.42
C LEU A 246 -17.24 -2.20 10.37
N LEU A 247 -18.41 -1.71 10.79
CA LEU A 247 -19.40 -1.16 9.87
C LEU A 247 -18.86 0.09 9.17
N LEU A 248 -18.19 0.97 9.91
CA LEU A 248 -17.50 2.12 9.31
C LEU A 248 -16.46 1.68 8.27
N CYS A 249 -15.64 0.66 8.59
CA CYS A 249 -14.69 0.09 7.63
C CYS A 249 -15.38 -0.43 6.37
N LEU A 250 -16.50 -1.15 6.53
CA LEU A 250 -17.25 -1.69 5.41
C LEU A 250 -17.77 -0.57 4.49
N ILE A 251 -18.31 0.48 5.07
CA ILE A 251 -18.76 1.67 4.33
C ILE A 251 -17.57 2.33 3.60
N MET A 252 -16.46 2.54 4.29
CA MET A 252 -15.23 3.11 3.70
C MET A 252 -14.71 2.26 2.54
N LEU A 253 -14.68 0.93 2.67
CA LEU A 253 -14.25 0.03 1.61
C LEU A 253 -15.22 0.02 0.41
N CYS A 254 -16.52 0.14 0.63
CA CYS A 254 -17.48 0.31 -0.46
C CYS A 254 -17.23 1.62 -1.22
N ILE A 255 -16.99 2.73 -0.50
CA ILE A 255 -16.61 4.02 -1.12
C ILE A 255 -15.28 3.90 -1.85
N GLY A 256 -14.28 3.23 -1.25
CA GLY A 256 -12.99 2.96 -1.89
C GLY A 256 -13.12 2.13 -3.17
N THR A 257 -14.02 1.14 -3.16
CA THR A 257 -14.32 0.33 -4.36
C THR A 257 -14.95 1.19 -5.47
N ILE A 258 -15.87 2.09 -5.12
CA ILE A 258 -16.43 3.05 -6.07
C ILE A 258 -15.35 3.99 -6.60
N ALA A 259 -14.47 4.50 -5.74
CA ALA A 259 -13.34 5.33 -6.16
C ALA A 259 -12.42 4.58 -7.13
N PHE A 260 -12.10 3.31 -6.84
CA PHE A 260 -11.32 2.47 -7.74
C PHE A 260 -12.07 2.20 -9.07
N PHE A 261 -13.37 1.99 -9.02
CA PHE A 261 -14.18 1.85 -10.24
C PHE A 261 -14.11 3.11 -11.12
N ILE A 262 -14.22 4.31 -10.52
CA ILE A 262 -14.03 5.58 -11.23
C ILE A 262 -12.65 5.65 -11.87
N TYR A 263 -11.60 5.22 -11.15
CA TYR A 263 -10.24 5.12 -11.68
C TYR A 263 -10.19 4.28 -12.98
N THR A 264 -10.91 3.15 -13.07
CA THR A 264 -10.88 2.28 -14.25
C THR A 264 -11.28 2.99 -15.55
N PHE A 265 -12.17 4.00 -15.49
CA PHE A 265 -12.54 4.79 -16.66
C PHE A 265 -11.39 5.69 -17.13
N TYR A 266 -10.65 6.28 -16.19
CA TYR A 266 -9.46 7.10 -16.53
C TYR A 266 -8.35 6.23 -17.09
N ASP A 267 -8.13 5.05 -16.54
CA ASP A 267 -7.12 4.11 -17.01
C ASP A 267 -7.42 3.57 -18.41
N LYS A 268 -8.70 3.28 -18.71
CA LYS A 268 -9.13 2.89 -20.07
C LYS A 268 -8.83 3.99 -21.10
N LYS A 269 -9.02 5.26 -20.75
CA LYS A 269 -8.71 6.39 -21.62
C LYS A 269 -7.20 6.56 -21.81
N LEU A 270 -6.40 6.28 -20.78
CA LEU A 270 -4.94 6.30 -20.89
C LEU A 270 -4.46 5.21 -21.85
N ASP A 271 -4.95 3.97 -21.72
CA ASP A 271 -4.57 2.87 -22.62
C ASP A 271 -4.88 3.22 -24.08
N ALA A 272 -6.07 3.74 -24.36
CA ALA A 272 -6.42 4.17 -25.71
C ALA A 272 -5.43 5.21 -26.26
N SER A 273 -4.97 6.17 -25.44
CA SER A 273 -3.99 7.16 -25.85
C SER A 273 -2.57 6.59 -26.06
N LEU A 274 -2.21 5.51 -25.35
CA LEU A 274 -0.91 4.85 -25.51
C LEU A 274 -0.88 3.92 -26.73
N GLU A 275 -1.99 3.21 -27.00
CA GLU A 275 -2.14 2.36 -28.20
C GLU A 275 -2.05 3.19 -29.49
N GLU A 276 -2.64 4.37 -29.51
CA GLU A 276 -2.54 5.30 -30.66
C GLU A 276 -1.09 5.75 -30.94
N GLU A 277 -0.21 5.75 -29.92
CA GLU A 277 1.21 6.10 -30.07
C GLU A 277 2.09 4.92 -30.47
N GLY A 278 1.56 3.68 -30.49
CA GLY A 278 2.33 2.47 -30.82
C GLY A 278 3.36 2.11 -29.76
N ILE A 279 3.13 2.50 -28.49
CA ILE A 279 3.98 2.11 -27.36
C ILE A 279 3.64 0.66 -27.02
N GLU A 280 4.63 -0.23 -27.21
CA GLU A 280 4.47 -1.63 -26.86
C GLU A 280 4.29 -1.81 -25.34
N PRO A 281 3.42 -2.74 -24.91
CA PRO A 281 3.30 -3.12 -23.50
C PRO A 281 4.64 -3.63 -22.95
N GLU A 282 4.88 -3.42 -21.65
CA GLU A 282 6.05 -3.99 -20.98
C GLU A 282 6.07 -5.52 -21.14
N GLU A 283 7.28 -6.10 -21.31
CA GLU A 283 7.41 -7.55 -21.44
C GLU A 283 6.79 -8.26 -20.24
N PRO A 284 5.94 -9.28 -20.46
CA PRO A 284 5.32 -10.00 -19.37
C PRO A 284 6.35 -10.80 -18.59
N PHE A 285 6.14 -10.94 -17.28
CA PHE A 285 6.94 -11.75 -16.37
C PHE A 285 7.16 -13.18 -16.91
N ARG A 286 8.40 -13.65 -16.88
CA ARG A 286 8.78 -15.00 -17.30
C ARG A 286 9.16 -15.86 -16.10
N MET A 287 8.65 -17.09 -16.04
CA MET A 287 8.97 -18.04 -14.95
C MET A 287 10.48 -18.31 -14.78
N LYS A 288 11.28 -18.08 -15.83
CA LYS A 288 12.75 -18.19 -15.77
C LYS A 288 13.39 -17.13 -14.87
N ASP A 289 12.73 -15.97 -14.70
CA ASP A 289 13.26 -14.87 -13.92
C ASP A 289 13.22 -15.20 -12.41
N ILE A 290 12.26 -16.03 -11.96
CA ILE A 290 12.22 -16.55 -10.58
C ILE A 290 13.51 -17.29 -10.24
N TRP A 291 14.01 -18.12 -11.15
CA TRP A 291 15.21 -18.90 -10.86
C TRP A 291 16.44 -18.04 -10.63
N LEU A 292 16.57 -16.95 -11.39
CA LEU A 292 17.66 -15.98 -11.23
C LEU A 292 17.57 -15.24 -9.90
N ILE A 293 16.36 -14.90 -9.46
CA ILE A 293 16.13 -14.25 -8.15
C ILE A 293 16.48 -15.21 -7.00
N ILE A 294 15.97 -16.44 -7.03
CA ILE A 294 16.18 -17.44 -5.97
C ILE A 294 17.65 -17.85 -5.84
N THR A 295 18.43 -17.84 -6.92
CA THR A 295 19.86 -18.16 -6.88
C THR A 295 20.73 -17.01 -6.38
N ASN A 296 20.19 -15.80 -6.26
CA ASN A 296 20.92 -14.63 -5.80
C ASN A 296 21.04 -14.60 -4.27
N LYS A 297 22.28 -14.68 -3.76
CA LYS A 297 22.56 -14.62 -2.31
C LYS A 297 22.12 -13.29 -1.66
N GLY A 298 22.27 -12.18 -2.37
CA GLY A 298 21.85 -10.85 -1.91
C GLY A 298 20.34 -10.78 -1.69
N PHE A 299 19.56 -11.41 -2.57
CA PHE A 299 18.11 -11.53 -2.42
C PHE A 299 17.74 -12.22 -1.09
N TRP A 300 18.35 -13.35 -0.76
CA TRP A 300 18.07 -14.08 0.49
C TRP A 300 18.44 -13.29 1.74
N LEU A 301 19.54 -12.53 1.72
CA LEU A 301 19.91 -11.68 2.85
C LEU A 301 18.87 -10.58 3.10
N ILE A 302 18.40 -9.91 2.04
CA ILE A 302 17.33 -8.90 2.16
C ILE A 302 16.00 -9.55 2.53
N ALA A 303 15.65 -10.67 1.92
CA ALA A 303 14.41 -11.39 2.24
C ALA A 303 14.38 -11.82 3.72
N MET A 304 15.49 -12.35 4.25
CA MET A 304 15.60 -12.73 5.65
C MET A 304 15.51 -11.52 6.57
N LEU A 305 16.19 -10.43 6.25
CA LEU A 305 16.06 -9.18 7.00
C LEU A 305 14.61 -8.69 7.01
N CYS A 306 13.94 -8.72 5.86
CA CYS A 306 12.55 -8.33 5.72
C CYS A 306 11.64 -9.18 6.63
N VAL A 307 11.77 -10.52 6.57
CA VAL A 307 10.98 -11.44 7.41
C VAL A 307 11.22 -11.17 8.89
N LEU A 308 12.47 -11.12 9.35
CA LEU A 308 12.80 -10.93 10.76
C LEU A 308 12.37 -9.55 11.27
N PHE A 309 12.56 -8.53 10.48
CA PHE A 309 12.20 -7.16 10.84
C PHE A 309 10.69 -6.97 10.97
N TYR A 310 9.92 -7.38 9.96
CA TYR A 310 8.47 -7.21 9.99
C TYR A 310 7.77 -8.16 10.96
N SER A 311 8.32 -9.35 11.21
CA SER A 311 7.80 -10.26 12.23
C SER A 311 7.98 -9.74 13.66
N ALA A 312 8.94 -8.86 13.90
CA ALA A 312 9.08 -8.19 15.19
C ALA A 312 8.04 -7.08 15.40
N VAL A 313 7.65 -6.36 14.34
CA VAL A 313 6.84 -5.14 14.47
C VAL A 313 5.35 -5.39 14.28
N PHE A 314 4.94 -6.12 13.23
CA PHE A 314 3.51 -6.26 12.93
C PHE A 314 2.73 -7.08 13.97
N PRO A 315 3.22 -8.24 14.45
CA PRO A 315 2.56 -8.94 15.55
C PRO A 315 2.52 -8.09 16.82
N PHE A 316 3.60 -7.37 17.14
CA PHE A 316 3.62 -6.46 18.27
C PHE A 316 2.50 -5.42 18.20
N LEU A 317 2.29 -4.78 17.03
CA LEU A 317 1.23 -3.79 16.86
C LEU A 317 -0.18 -4.35 17.10
N LYS A 318 -0.41 -5.66 16.83
CA LYS A 318 -1.70 -6.30 17.09
C LYS A 318 -2.03 -6.41 18.59
N TYR A 319 -1.01 -6.39 19.44
CA TYR A 319 -1.12 -6.48 20.90
C TYR A 319 -0.70 -5.21 21.62
N ALA A 320 -0.20 -4.19 20.89
CA ALA A 320 0.38 -2.99 21.50
C ALA A 320 -0.63 -2.22 22.36
N THR A 321 -1.88 -2.09 21.93
CA THR A 321 -2.91 -1.40 22.69
C THR A 321 -3.25 -2.16 23.98
N ASP A 322 -3.37 -3.49 23.91
CA ASP A 322 -3.59 -4.35 25.09
C ASP A 322 -2.40 -4.22 26.06
N LEU A 323 -1.16 -4.19 25.57
CA LEU A 323 0.02 -3.95 26.38
C LEU A 323 -0.06 -2.60 27.12
N MET A 324 -0.55 -1.53 26.47
CA MET A 324 -0.73 -0.24 27.12
C MET A 324 -1.75 -0.29 28.25
N VAL A 325 -2.84 -1.00 28.07
CA VAL A 325 -3.87 -1.19 29.11
C VAL A 325 -3.33 -2.06 30.25
N GLN A 326 -2.82 -3.25 29.96
CA GLN A 326 -2.49 -4.25 30.98
C GLN A 326 -1.22 -3.92 31.78
N LYS A 327 -0.18 -3.43 31.10
CA LYS A 327 1.13 -3.18 31.72
C LYS A 327 1.31 -1.75 32.19
N TYR A 328 0.85 -0.81 31.38
CA TYR A 328 1.09 0.64 31.63
C TYR A 328 -0.12 1.34 32.21
N HIS A 329 -1.22 0.62 32.44
CA HIS A 329 -2.46 1.10 33.07
C HIS A 329 -3.03 2.34 32.39
N VAL A 330 -2.89 2.43 31.06
CA VAL A 330 -3.47 3.49 30.24
C VAL A 330 -4.97 3.24 30.12
N ASP A 331 -5.75 4.29 30.18
CA ASP A 331 -7.19 4.20 29.94
C ASP A 331 -7.48 3.53 28.57
N PRO A 332 -8.37 2.53 28.52
CA PRO A 332 -8.68 1.79 27.29
C PRO A 332 -9.05 2.71 26.10
N GLU A 333 -9.73 3.85 26.35
CA GLU A 333 -10.10 4.79 25.30
C GLU A 333 -8.89 5.51 24.68
N LEU A 334 -7.84 5.73 25.47
CA LEU A 334 -6.63 6.42 25.07
C LEU A 334 -5.47 5.49 24.71
N ALA A 335 -5.57 4.22 25.07
CA ALA A 335 -4.48 3.26 24.94
C ALA A 335 -4.00 3.06 23.50
N GLY A 336 -4.88 3.19 22.50
CA GLY A 336 -4.54 3.11 21.08
C GLY A 336 -3.76 4.32 20.55
N THR A 337 -3.79 5.45 21.25
CA THR A 337 -3.07 6.67 20.80
C THR A 337 -1.55 6.51 20.89
N ILE A 338 -1.05 5.74 21.86
CA ILE A 338 0.40 5.50 22.00
C ILE A 338 0.95 4.64 20.85
N PRO A 339 0.38 3.45 20.51
CA PRO A 339 0.79 2.70 19.34
C PRO A 339 0.61 3.46 18.01
N SER A 340 -0.36 4.36 17.91
CA SER A 340 -0.58 5.16 16.70
C SER A 340 0.58 6.12 16.37
N LEU A 341 1.45 6.44 17.36
CA LEU A 341 2.67 7.21 17.15
C LEU A 341 3.66 6.52 16.21
N LEU A 342 3.66 5.18 16.13
CA LEU A 342 4.53 4.46 15.21
C LEU A 342 4.18 4.78 13.75
N PRO A 343 2.97 4.50 13.23
CA PRO A 343 2.63 4.85 11.85
C PRO A 343 2.65 6.36 11.61
N LEU A 344 2.29 7.19 12.58
CA LEU A 344 2.42 8.63 12.48
C LEU A 344 3.88 9.06 12.30
N GLY A 345 4.80 8.50 13.09
CA GLY A 345 6.22 8.77 12.99
C GLY A 345 6.79 8.36 11.62
N THR A 346 6.40 7.18 11.11
CA THR A 346 6.86 6.69 9.81
C THR A 346 6.45 7.59 8.65
N LEU A 347 5.32 8.26 8.76
CA LEU A 347 4.85 9.23 7.77
C LEU A 347 5.90 10.30 7.44
N PHE A 348 6.57 10.79 8.47
CA PHE A 348 7.57 11.88 8.36
C PHE A 348 9.01 11.35 8.33
N LEU A 349 9.31 10.35 9.14
CA LEU A 349 10.68 9.86 9.32
C LEU A 349 11.16 8.99 8.15
N THR A 350 10.28 8.24 7.47
CA THR A 350 10.71 7.41 6.35
C THR A 350 11.24 8.24 5.18
N PRO A 351 10.58 9.32 4.71
CA PRO A 351 11.14 10.21 3.71
C PRO A 351 12.43 10.91 4.18
N PHE A 352 12.49 11.30 5.45
CA PHE A 352 13.67 11.94 6.04
C PHE A 352 14.89 11.00 6.01
N PHE A 353 14.75 9.75 6.45
CA PHE A 353 15.82 8.77 6.41
C PHE A 353 16.16 8.29 5.00
N GLY A 354 15.18 8.24 4.09
CA GLY A 354 15.40 8.01 2.67
C GLY A 354 16.32 9.06 2.06
N ASN A 355 16.11 10.34 2.35
CA ASN A 355 17.00 11.42 1.91
C ASN A 355 18.41 11.29 2.52
N ILE A 356 18.54 10.88 3.78
CA ILE A 356 19.84 10.59 4.41
C ILE A 356 20.54 9.43 3.67
N TYR A 357 19.79 8.35 3.38
CA TYR A 357 20.31 7.22 2.60
C TYR A 357 20.84 7.64 1.24
N ASP A 358 20.09 8.45 0.51
CA ASP A 358 20.48 8.93 -0.82
C ASP A 358 21.75 9.78 -0.79
N ARG A 359 21.93 10.59 0.26
CA ARG A 359 23.12 11.45 0.43
C ARG A 359 24.36 10.70 0.91
N ILE A 360 24.21 9.78 1.85
CA ILE A 360 25.33 9.12 2.54
C ILE A 360 25.67 7.76 1.92
N GLY A 361 24.69 7.08 1.31
CA GLY A 361 24.86 5.79 0.64
C GLY A 361 25.14 4.60 1.56
N LYS A 362 25.10 4.75 2.89
CA LYS A 362 25.42 3.71 3.88
C LYS A 362 24.18 2.93 4.33
N GLY A 363 23.47 2.29 3.39
CA GLY A 363 22.23 1.57 3.68
C GLY A 363 22.37 0.48 4.75
N ALA A 364 23.41 -0.33 4.67
CA ALA A 364 23.67 -1.38 5.67
C ALA A 364 23.79 -0.82 7.09
N THR A 365 24.46 0.33 7.27
CA THR A 365 24.62 0.98 8.58
C THR A 365 23.26 1.44 9.12
N LEU A 366 22.40 2.03 8.27
CA LEU A 366 21.05 2.46 8.69
C LEU A 366 20.19 1.26 9.10
N MET A 367 20.24 0.17 8.34
CA MET A 367 19.52 -1.07 8.67
C MET A 367 20.00 -1.68 9.99
N ILE A 368 21.31 -1.70 10.25
CA ILE A 368 21.90 -2.20 11.52
C ILE A 368 21.43 -1.32 12.69
N ILE A 369 21.53 0.00 12.58
CA ILE A 369 21.08 0.92 13.64
C ILE A 369 19.59 0.72 13.93
N GLY A 370 18.75 0.66 12.89
CA GLY A 370 17.33 0.42 13.06
C GLY A 370 17.02 -0.91 13.74
N SER A 371 17.73 -1.98 13.37
CA SER A 371 17.57 -3.31 14.00
C SER A 371 18.00 -3.30 15.48
N ILE A 372 19.08 -2.62 15.82
CA ILE A 372 19.53 -2.46 17.22
C ILE A 372 18.48 -1.69 18.03
N LEU A 373 17.89 -0.63 17.47
CA LEU A 373 16.81 0.10 18.13
C LEU A 373 15.58 -0.77 18.36
N LEU A 374 15.22 -1.65 17.41
CA LEU A 374 14.12 -2.61 17.60
C LEU A 374 14.41 -3.57 18.76
N ILE A 375 15.60 -4.15 18.81
CA ILE A 375 16.01 -5.04 19.92
C ILE A 375 15.90 -4.30 21.25
N PHE A 376 16.42 -3.08 21.32
CA PHE A 376 16.33 -2.25 22.52
C PHE A 376 14.87 -2.02 22.94
N VAL A 377 14.01 -1.59 22.02
CA VAL A 377 12.60 -1.30 22.29
C VAL A 377 11.86 -2.52 22.79
N HIS A 378 11.99 -3.67 22.09
CA HIS A 378 11.30 -4.89 22.53
C HIS A 378 11.83 -5.40 23.85
N THR A 379 13.13 -5.23 24.14
CA THR A 379 13.68 -5.53 25.46
C THR A 379 13.06 -4.64 26.54
N MET A 380 12.93 -3.33 26.30
CA MET A 380 12.29 -2.42 27.24
C MET A 380 10.80 -2.78 27.49
N PHE A 381 10.08 -3.16 26.45
CA PHE A 381 8.70 -3.61 26.60
C PHE A 381 8.59 -4.98 27.31
N ALA A 382 9.57 -5.85 27.18
CA ALA A 382 9.57 -7.16 27.85
C ALA A 382 9.92 -7.06 29.35
N LEU A 383 10.79 -6.14 29.75
CA LEU A 383 11.21 -6.00 31.14
C LEU A 383 10.09 -5.43 32.03
N PRO A 384 9.90 -5.94 33.27
CA PRO A 384 8.90 -5.45 34.22
C PRO A 384 9.39 -4.20 34.95
N ILE A 385 9.89 -3.23 34.22
CA ILE A 385 10.45 -1.97 34.76
C ILE A 385 9.67 -0.78 34.20
N LEU A 386 9.62 0.31 34.98
CA LEU A 386 9.05 1.59 34.56
C LEU A 386 7.66 1.45 33.91
N ASN A 387 6.72 0.81 34.62
CA ASN A 387 5.34 0.62 34.15
C ASN A 387 4.52 1.92 34.17
N ILE A 388 5.02 2.94 33.47
CA ILE A 388 4.47 4.29 33.43
C ILE A 388 4.20 4.65 31.96
N TRP A 389 3.02 5.20 31.67
CA TRP A 389 2.56 5.50 30.32
C TRP A 389 3.52 6.38 29.51
N TRP A 390 4.13 7.40 30.11
CA TRP A 390 5.06 8.28 29.39
C TRP A 390 6.34 7.57 28.95
N PHE A 391 6.80 6.57 29.74
CA PHE A 391 7.93 5.72 29.34
C PHE A 391 7.56 4.88 28.10
N ALA A 392 6.37 4.24 28.13
CA ALA A 392 5.87 3.51 26.95
C ALA A 392 5.78 4.42 25.71
N THR A 393 5.36 5.68 25.88
CA THR A 393 5.31 6.66 24.79
C THR A 393 6.68 6.94 24.20
N VAL A 394 7.69 7.18 25.04
CA VAL A 394 9.08 7.41 24.58
C VAL A 394 9.62 6.19 23.84
N VAL A 395 9.41 5.00 24.41
CA VAL A 395 9.85 3.73 23.79
C VAL A 395 9.15 3.51 22.45
N MET A 396 7.86 3.87 22.32
CA MET A 396 7.10 3.78 21.07
C MET A 396 7.63 4.76 20.00
N ILE A 397 8.03 5.98 20.41
CA ILE A 397 8.67 6.93 19.48
C ILE A 397 10.01 6.36 18.98
N VAL A 398 10.80 5.77 19.86
CA VAL A 398 12.07 5.10 19.47
C VAL A 398 11.80 3.94 18.52
N LEU A 399 10.71 3.17 18.73
CA LEU A 399 10.27 2.14 17.81
C LEU A 399 9.96 2.73 16.42
N GLY A 400 9.24 3.85 16.37
CA GLY A 400 8.93 4.55 15.12
C GLY A 400 10.19 5.00 14.37
N ILE A 401 11.22 5.46 15.08
CA ILE A 401 12.53 5.81 14.49
C ILE A 401 13.18 4.56 13.89
N GLY A 402 13.31 3.47 14.66
CA GLY A 402 13.89 2.20 14.21
C GLY A 402 13.15 1.61 13.02
N PHE A 403 11.81 1.63 13.09
CA PHE A 403 10.94 1.14 12.01
C PHE A 403 11.07 1.99 10.73
N SER A 404 11.36 3.27 10.82
CA SER A 404 11.54 4.12 9.63
C SER A 404 12.93 3.95 8.99
N LEU A 405 13.97 3.69 9.80
CA LEU A 405 15.35 3.53 9.31
C LEU A 405 15.52 2.32 8.38
N VAL A 406 14.98 1.18 8.75
CA VAL A 406 15.22 -0.07 8.00
C VAL A 406 14.55 -0.05 6.63
N PRO A 407 13.23 0.21 6.46
CA PRO A 407 12.60 0.22 5.15
C PRO A 407 13.14 1.30 4.22
N SER A 408 13.52 2.48 4.76
CA SER A 408 14.09 3.57 3.95
C SER A 408 15.41 3.22 3.26
N ALA A 409 16.15 2.24 3.79
CA ALA A 409 17.39 1.75 3.19
C ALA A 409 17.22 0.39 2.50
N MET A 410 16.37 -0.48 3.03
CA MET A 410 16.15 -1.85 2.54
C MET A 410 15.51 -1.86 1.15
N TRP A 411 14.39 -1.18 0.97
CA TRP A 411 13.66 -1.20 -0.29
C TRP A 411 14.47 -0.60 -1.46
N PRO A 412 15.15 0.55 -1.33
CA PRO A 412 16.01 1.05 -2.40
C PRO A 412 17.25 0.20 -2.66
N SER A 413 17.60 -0.74 -1.77
CA SER A 413 18.73 -1.65 -1.98
C SER A 413 18.38 -2.84 -2.86
N VAL A 414 17.11 -3.23 -2.96
CA VAL A 414 16.65 -4.38 -3.77
C VAL A 414 17.00 -4.22 -5.26
N PRO A 415 16.67 -3.10 -5.94
CA PRO A 415 17.04 -2.92 -7.34
C PRO A 415 18.55 -2.89 -7.61
N LYS A 416 19.36 -2.58 -6.59
CA LYS A 416 20.84 -2.55 -6.72
C LYS A 416 21.47 -3.95 -6.72
N ILE A 417 20.74 -4.96 -6.27
CA ILE A 417 21.20 -6.34 -6.15
C ILE A 417 20.70 -7.18 -7.33
N ILE A 418 19.57 -6.82 -7.91
CA ILE A 418 18.96 -7.49 -9.05
C ILE A 418 19.35 -6.74 -10.33
N PRO A 419 19.86 -7.40 -11.38
CA PRO A 419 20.17 -6.76 -12.64
C PRO A 419 18.94 -6.05 -13.26
N GLU A 420 19.13 -4.87 -13.88
CA GLU A 420 18.06 -4.02 -14.45
C GLU A 420 17.15 -4.71 -15.49
N LYS A 421 17.57 -5.86 -16.01
CA LYS A 421 16.79 -6.65 -16.99
C LYS A 421 15.87 -7.70 -16.34
N GLN A 422 15.75 -7.70 -15.04
CA GLN A 422 14.99 -8.65 -14.20
C GLN A 422 14.14 -7.91 -13.17
#